data_7d1d1fc9061cb1eb9ab64c9639bb92e5
#
_entry.id   7d1d1fc9061cb1eb9ab64c9639bb92e5
#
_cell.length_a   1.000
_cell.length_b   1.000
_cell.length_c   1.000
_cell.angle_alpha   90.00
_cell.angle_beta   90.00
_cell.angle_gamma   90.00
#
_symmetry.space_group_name_H-M   'P 1'
#
loop_
_entity.id
_entity.type
_entity.pdbx_description
1 polymer ?
#
loop_
_entity_poly.entity_id
_entity_poly.type
_entity_poly.pdbx_seq_one_letter_code
_entity_poly.pdbx_strand_id
1 'polypeptide(L)'
;MRAYFGRRYRLSASHRLHSGAYDEARNRAVYGKCNNPHGHGHNYIVEVIVGGDLDPATGMVCDLVELDSCVQKEILDRFDHTNLNTHACFQHTVPTTENFNIEAHRLLSAAFKQAELIAELMSVRVEETSNNSFEYPVPAHQQHYPIPQHEKAGPV
;
A
#
# COMPACT_ATOMS: atom_id res chain seq x y z
N MET A 1 27.82 4.10 4.30
CA MET A 1 27.02 3.26 5.26
C MET A 1 25.59 3.31 4.80
N ARG A 2 25.01 2.16 4.43
CA ARG A 2 23.62 2.08 3.94
C ARG A 2 22.66 1.91 5.12
N ALA A 3 21.55 2.65 5.09
CA ALA A 3 20.51 2.59 6.10
C ALA A 3 19.10 2.66 5.46
N TYR A 4 18.08 2.34 6.24
CA TYR A 4 16.68 2.45 5.85
C TYR A 4 16.00 3.50 6.72
N PHE A 5 15.06 4.23 6.11
CA PHE A 5 14.25 5.22 6.81
C PHE A 5 12.78 5.00 6.43
N GLY A 6 11.92 4.91 7.43
CA GLY A 6 10.47 4.78 7.24
C GLY A 6 9.74 6.04 7.66
N ARG A 7 8.81 6.53 6.82
CA ARG A 7 7.98 7.68 7.12
C ARG A 7 6.51 7.37 6.95
N ARG A 8 5.69 7.77 7.92
CA ARG A 8 4.28 7.40 8.02
C ARG A 8 3.38 8.60 7.70
N TYR A 9 2.38 8.36 6.87
CA TYR A 9 1.37 9.34 6.44
C TYR A 9 -0.02 8.80 6.76
N ARG A 10 -0.95 9.70 7.07
CA ARG A 10 -2.35 9.35 7.31
C ARG A 10 -3.15 9.63 6.06
N LEU A 11 -4.09 8.73 5.75
CA LEU A 11 -4.97 8.80 4.61
C LEU A 11 -6.35 8.26 5.03
N SER A 12 -7.40 9.02 4.76
CA SER A 12 -8.79 8.58 4.97
C SER A 12 -9.43 8.31 3.62
N ALA A 13 -9.86 7.07 3.38
CA ALA A 13 -10.54 6.73 2.13
C ALA A 13 -11.64 5.69 2.36
N SER A 14 -12.60 5.64 1.45
CA SER A 14 -13.65 4.63 1.44
C SER A 14 -13.46 3.66 0.28
N HIS A 15 -14.02 2.46 0.43
CA HIS A 15 -14.08 1.48 -0.64
C HIS A 15 -15.27 0.52 -0.47
N ARG A 16 -15.61 -0.17 -1.56
CA ARG A 16 -16.43 -1.36 -1.58
C ARG A 16 -15.63 -2.49 -2.22
N LEU A 17 -15.56 -3.64 -1.59
CA LEU A 17 -14.96 -4.83 -2.18
C LEU A 17 -16.03 -5.61 -2.93
N HIS A 18 -15.94 -5.57 -4.27
CA HIS A 18 -16.86 -6.25 -5.17
C HIS A 18 -16.13 -6.67 -6.44
N SER A 19 -16.20 -7.93 -6.79
CA SER A 19 -15.61 -8.46 -8.02
C SER A 19 -16.70 -8.64 -9.08
N GLY A 20 -16.49 -8.03 -10.26
CA GLY A 20 -17.38 -8.25 -11.42
C GLY A 20 -17.34 -9.68 -11.97
N ALA A 21 -16.37 -10.50 -11.55
CA ALA A 21 -16.29 -11.92 -11.92
C ALA A 21 -17.22 -12.83 -11.11
N TYR A 22 -17.85 -12.30 -10.05
CA TYR A 22 -18.71 -13.05 -9.15
C TYR A 22 -20.13 -12.52 -9.17
N ASP A 23 -21.10 -13.39 -8.95
CA ASP A 23 -22.48 -12.99 -8.66
C ASP A 23 -22.59 -12.34 -7.27
N GLU A 24 -23.76 -11.77 -6.97
CA GLU A 24 -24.00 -11.07 -5.70
C GLU A 24 -23.86 -11.98 -4.47
N ALA A 25 -24.28 -13.25 -4.57
CA ALA A 25 -24.22 -14.20 -3.47
C ALA A 25 -22.75 -14.54 -3.15
N ARG A 26 -21.95 -14.78 -4.19
CA ARG A 26 -20.51 -15.07 -4.04
C ARG A 26 -19.73 -13.84 -3.55
N ASN A 27 -20.02 -12.66 -4.06
CA ASN A 27 -19.43 -11.42 -3.56
C ASN A 27 -19.68 -11.23 -2.05
N ARG A 28 -20.90 -11.44 -1.59
CA ARG A 28 -21.24 -11.41 -0.16
C ARG A 28 -20.52 -12.47 0.65
N ALA A 29 -20.39 -13.67 0.11
CA ALA A 29 -19.70 -14.77 0.78
C ALA A 29 -18.19 -14.50 0.92
N VAL A 30 -17.54 -13.94 -0.12
CA VAL A 30 -16.09 -13.68 -0.14
C VAL A 30 -15.73 -12.45 0.68
N TYR A 31 -16.44 -11.34 0.50
CA TYR A 31 -16.05 -10.06 1.08
C TYR A 31 -16.84 -9.68 2.34
N GLY A 32 -17.91 -10.41 2.65
CA GLY A 32 -18.71 -10.18 3.84
C GLY A 32 -19.19 -8.73 3.96
N LYS A 33 -18.90 -8.08 5.08
CA LYS A 33 -19.28 -6.69 5.36
C LYS A 33 -18.61 -5.69 4.40
N CYS A 34 -17.45 -6.03 3.84
CA CYS A 34 -16.74 -5.16 2.89
C CYS A 34 -17.44 -5.09 1.53
N ASN A 35 -18.43 -5.97 1.25
CA ASN A 35 -19.26 -5.90 0.05
C ASN A 35 -20.48 -4.98 0.20
N ASN A 36 -20.65 -4.24 1.31
CA ASN A 36 -21.75 -3.30 1.47
C ASN A 36 -21.89 -2.40 0.23
N PRO A 37 -23.08 -2.28 -0.40
CA PRO A 37 -23.29 -1.46 -1.60
C PRO A 37 -22.89 0.02 -1.43
N HIS A 38 -22.99 0.55 -0.21
CA HIS A 38 -22.60 1.93 0.11
C HIS A 38 -21.12 2.09 0.47
N GLY A 39 -20.35 0.98 0.47
CA GLY A 39 -18.96 0.98 0.89
C GLY A 39 -18.79 1.18 2.39
N HIS A 40 -17.55 1.33 2.79
CA HIS A 40 -17.11 1.70 4.15
C HIS A 40 -15.76 2.39 4.05
N GLY A 41 -15.31 3.04 5.11
CA GLY A 41 -14.07 3.81 5.12
C GLY A 41 -13.10 3.37 6.20
N HIS A 42 -11.84 3.70 5.96
CA HIS A 42 -10.74 3.46 6.87
C HIS A 42 -9.86 4.71 7.00
N ASN A 43 -9.20 4.81 8.14
CA ASN A 43 -8.08 5.72 8.36
C ASN A 43 -6.79 4.92 8.16
N TYR A 44 -6.32 4.88 6.93
CA TYR A 44 -5.10 4.17 6.58
C TYR A 44 -3.85 4.86 7.14
N ILE A 45 -2.83 4.08 7.47
CA ILE A 45 -1.47 4.56 7.62
C ILE A 45 -0.66 4.05 6.43
N VAL A 46 -0.12 4.96 5.65
CA VAL A 46 0.79 4.64 4.54
C VAL A 46 2.21 4.91 5.03
N GLU A 47 3.01 3.87 5.17
CA GLU A 47 4.43 3.95 5.53
C GLU A 47 5.28 3.75 4.28
N VAL A 48 6.10 4.74 3.97
CA VAL A 48 7.03 4.70 2.83
C VAL A 48 8.42 4.44 3.37
N ILE A 49 9.02 3.35 2.93
CA ILE A 49 10.37 2.95 3.36
C ILE A 49 11.34 3.21 2.23
N VAL A 50 12.33 4.03 2.52
CA VAL A 50 13.42 4.39 1.60
C VAL A 50 14.75 3.88 2.13
N GLY A 51 15.68 3.61 1.22
CA GLY A 51 17.02 3.14 1.55
C GLY A 51 18.09 3.88 0.75
N GLY A 52 19.25 4.02 1.33
CA GLY A 52 20.38 4.68 0.68
C GLY A 52 21.61 4.78 1.58
N ASP A 53 22.67 5.27 1.02
CA ASP A 53 23.84 5.64 1.82
C ASP A 53 23.57 6.96 2.56
N LEU A 54 24.09 7.06 3.79
CA LEU A 54 24.03 8.29 4.54
C LEU A 54 24.87 9.37 3.85
N ASP A 55 24.27 10.52 3.61
CA ASP A 55 25.00 11.70 3.19
C ASP A 55 25.98 12.12 4.31
N PRO A 56 27.28 12.19 4.05
CA PRO A 56 28.26 12.48 5.07
C PRO A 56 28.15 13.90 5.66
N ALA A 57 27.53 14.83 4.93
CA ALA A 57 27.37 16.22 5.38
C ALA A 57 26.15 16.39 6.29
N THR A 58 25.04 15.68 6.01
CA THR A 58 23.78 15.83 6.73
C THR A 58 23.48 14.67 7.67
N GLY A 59 24.07 13.50 7.44
CA GLY A 59 23.76 12.26 8.14
C GLY A 59 22.40 11.64 7.77
N MET A 60 21.74 12.14 6.72
CA MET A 60 20.41 11.68 6.29
C MET A 60 20.47 10.68 5.13
N VAL A 61 19.48 9.79 5.05
CA VAL A 61 19.28 8.87 3.92
C VAL A 61 18.63 9.57 2.73
N CYS A 62 17.75 10.54 3.01
CA CYS A 62 16.99 11.27 1.98
C CYS A 62 16.67 12.69 2.46
N ASP A 63 16.36 13.57 1.51
CA ASP A 63 15.73 14.85 1.83
C ASP A 63 14.25 14.59 2.18
N LEU A 64 13.87 14.99 3.40
CA LEU A 64 12.50 14.80 3.90
C LEU A 64 11.48 15.71 3.21
N VAL A 65 11.89 16.88 2.74
CA VAL A 65 11.00 17.82 2.05
C VAL A 65 10.64 17.25 0.67
N GLU A 66 11.61 16.69 -0.02
CA GLU A 66 11.39 16.03 -1.32
C GLU A 66 10.52 14.78 -1.16
N LEU A 67 10.81 13.94 -0.16
CA LEU A 67 10.02 12.75 0.14
C LEU A 67 8.57 13.13 0.46
N ASP A 68 8.36 14.08 1.37
CA ASP A 68 7.03 14.53 1.77
C ASP A 68 6.25 15.12 0.58
N SER A 69 6.90 15.94 -0.24
CA SER A 69 6.28 16.52 -1.44
C SER A 69 5.86 15.45 -2.45
N CYS A 70 6.70 14.44 -2.65
CA CYS A 70 6.42 13.32 -3.54
C CYS A 70 5.19 12.53 -3.05
N VAL A 71 5.16 12.17 -1.77
CA VAL A 71 4.05 11.40 -1.19
C VAL A 71 2.78 12.23 -1.14
N GLN A 72 2.86 13.51 -0.80
CA GLN A 72 1.70 14.43 -0.83
C GLN A 72 1.05 14.41 -2.20
N LYS A 73 1.82 14.68 -3.24
CA LYS A 73 1.33 14.78 -4.62
C LYS A 73 0.77 13.46 -5.16
N GLU A 74 1.51 12.37 -4.96
CA GLU A 74 1.20 11.11 -5.64
C GLU A 74 0.21 10.23 -4.87
N ILE A 75 0.11 10.39 -3.56
CA ILE A 75 -0.74 9.57 -2.70
C ILE A 75 -1.84 10.40 -2.04
N LEU A 76 -1.48 11.41 -1.24
CA LEU A 76 -2.46 12.11 -0.43
C LEU A 76 -3.41 12.94 -1.28
N ASP A 77 -2.91 13.77 -2.20
CA ASP A 77 -3.75 14.61 -3.07
C ASP A 77 -4.67 13.78 -3.98
N ARG A 78 -4.30 12.52 -4.26
CA ARG A 78 -5.09 11.63 -5.12
C ARG A 78 -6.16 10.87 -4.36
N PHE A 79 -5.84 10.32 -3.20
CA PHE A 79 -6.65 9.30 -2.54
C PHE A 79 -7.28 9.75 -1.23
N ASP A 80 -6.72 10.78 -0.57
CA ASP A 80 -7.25 11.21 0.72
C ASP A 80 -8.67 11.81 0.56
N HIS A 81 -9.57 11.40 1.46
CA HIS A 81 -10.99 11.78 1.46
C HIS A 81 -11.74 11.42 0.15
N THR A 82 -11.34 10.33 -0.50
CA THR A 82 -12.00 9.84 -1.73
C THR A 82 -12.59 8.45 -1.56
N ASN A 83 -13.36 8.03 -2.57
CA ASN A 83 -13.79 6.64 -2.73
C ASN A 83 -12.85 5.94 -3.74
N LEU A 84 -12.08 4.97 -3.29
CA LEU A 84 -11.11 4.27 -4.12
C LEU A 84 -11.75 3.63 -5.37
N ASN A 85 -13.01 3.16 -5.30
CA ASN A 85 -13.70 2.56 -6.45
C ASN A 85 -13.92 3.55 -7.61
N THR A 86 -13.83 4.86 -7.38
CA THR A 86 -14.02 5.87 -8.44
C THR A 86 -12.75 6.19 -9.22
N HIS A 87 -11.60 5.72 -8.75
CA HIS A 87 -10.32 5.95 -9.42
C HIS A 87 -10.13 5.02 -10.61
N ALA A 88 -9.53 5.53 -11.68
CA ALA A 88 -9.30 4.79 -12.92
C ALA A 88 -8.48 3.50 -12.69
N CYS A 89 -7.52 3.52 -11.77
CA CYS A 89 -6.70 2.35 -11.42
C CYS A 89 -7.49 1.19 -10.81
N PHE A 90 -8.71 1.46 -10.29
CA PHE A 90 -9.57 0.44 -9.67
C PHE A 90 -10.82 0.09 -10.50
N GLN A 91 -10.94 0.58 -11.74
CA GLN A 91 -12.08 0.24 -12.60
C GLN A 91 -12.18 -1.25 -12.92
N HIS A 92 -11.06 -1.94 -13.00
CA HIS A 92 -10.95 -3.37 -13.33
C HIS A 92 -10.29 -4.20 -12.22
N THR A 93 -10.00 -3.57 -11.08
CA THR A 93 -9.31 -4.20 -9.96
C THR A 93 -10.05 -3.86 -8.68
N VAL A 94 -10.34 -4.86 -7.86
CA VAL A 94 -11.01 -4.63 -6.56
C VAL A 94 -10.07 -3.80 -5.68
N PRO A 95 -10.51 -2.68 -5.10
CA PRO A 95 -9.66 -1.81 -4.27
C PRO A 95 -9.46 -2.38 -2.86
N THR A 96 -8.86 -3.57 -2.79
CA THR A 96 -8.39 -4.13 -1.53
C THR A 96 -7.17 -3.36 -1.04
N THR A 97 -6.79 -3.53 0.22
CA THR A 97 -5.60 -2.90 0.78
C THR A 97 -4.34 -3.34 0.04
N GLU A 98 -4.29 -4.59 -0.42
CA GLU A 98 -3.20 -5.14 -1.22
C GLU A 98 -3.06 -4.40 -2.56
N ASN A 99 -4.17 -4.27 -3.30
CA ASN A 99 -4.17 -3.60 -4.60
C ASN A 99 -3.91 -2.09 -4.46
N PHE A 100 -4.43 -1.46 -3.41
CA PHE A 100 -4.13 -0.07 -3.10
C PHE A 100 -2.62 0.11 -2.81
N ASN A 101 -2.01 -0.78 -2.03
CA ASN A 101 -0.58 -0.71 -1.72
C ASN A 101 0.30 -0.90 -2.97
N ILE A 102 -0.05 -1.87 -3.83
CA ILE A 102 0.67 -2.09 -5.09
C ILE A 102 0.59 -0.84 -5.99
N GLU A 103 -0.58 -0.21 -6.08
CA GLU A 103 -0.74 1.03 -6.85
C GLU A 103 0.04 2.20 -6.23
N ALA A 104 0.01 2.35 -4.91
CA ALA A 104 0.79 3.36 -4.21
C ALA A 104 2.30 3.20 -4.47
N HIS A 105 2.81 1.96 -4.39
CA HIS A 105 4.20 1.66 -4.71
C HIS A 105 4.53 1.99 -6.18
N ARG A 106 3.64 1.65 -7.12
CA ARG A 106 3.81 1.95 -8.55
C ARG A 106 3.93 3.44 -8.80
N LEU A 107 3.04 4.24 -8.21
CA LEU A 107 3.02 5.70 -8.35
C LEU A 107 4.29 6.33 -7.77
N LEU A 108 4.65 5.93 -6.55
CA LEU A 108 5.87 6.44 -5.90
C LEU A 108 7.13 6.03 -6.65
N SER A 109 7.21 4.79 -7.15
CA SER A 109 8.36 4.35 -7.96
C SER A 109 8.55 5.18 -9.23
N ALA A 110 7.46 5.57 -9.89
CA ALA A 110 7.52 6.44 -11.06
C ALA A 110 7.96 7.86 -10.68
N ALA A 111 7.41 8.40 -9.60
CA ALA A 111 7.72 9.74 -9.12
C ALA A 111 9.16 9.87 -8.62
N PHE A 112 9.68 8.87 -7.90
CA PHE A 112 11.07 8.83 -7.44
C PHE A 112 12.06 8.88 -8.60
N LYS A 113 11.77 8.14 -9.70
CA LYS A 113 12.58 8.18 -10.92
C LYS A 113 12.51 9.53 -11.60
N GLN A 114 11.31 10.11 -11.69
CA GLN A 114 11.11 11.41 -12.36
C GLN A 114 11.77 12.57 -11.60
N ALA A 115 11.77 12.53 -10.28
CA ALA A 115 12.37 13.53 -9.41
C ALA A 115 13.87 13.30 -9.18
N GLU A 116 14.43 12.21 -9.74
CA GLU A 116 15.84 11.81 -9.55
C GLU A 116 16.25 11.73 -8.06
N LEU A 117 15.32 11.26 -7.20
CA LEU A 117 15.60 11.13 -5.78
C LEU A 117 16.79 10.19 -5.54
N ILE A 118 17.71 10.62 -4.70
CA ILE A 118 18.94 9.85 -4.37
C ILE A 118 18.57 8.57 -3.61
N ALA A 119 17.59 8.65 -2.73
CA ALA A 119 17.13 7.49 -1.97
C ALA A 119 16.30 6.54 -2.86
N GLU A 120 16.47 5.25 -2.64
CA GLU A 120 15.71 4.21 -3.33
C GLU A 120 14.40 3.93 -2.56
N LEU A 121 13.27 3.83 -3.29
CA LEU A 121 12.04 3.30 -2.69
C LEU A 121 12.20 1.80 -2.45
N MET A 122 12.18 1.38 -1.19
CA MET A 122 12.36 -0.01 -0.79
C MET A 122 11.04 -0.76 -0.72
N SER A 123 10.06 -0.20 -0.02
CA SER A 123 8.71 -0.75 0.08
C SER A 123 7.71 0.33 0.49
N VAL A 124 6.45 0.02 0.29
CA VAL A 124 5.31 0.75 0.85
C VAL A 124 4.53 -0.24 1.71
N ARG A 125 4.18 0.17 2.92
CA ARG A 125 3.31 -0.59 3.82
C ARG A 125 2.04 0.21 4.09
N VAL A 126 0.90 -0.44 3.95
CA VAL A 126 -0.41 0.15 4.25
C VAL A 126 -1.04 -0.60 5.41
N GLU A 127 -1.33 0.10 6.50
CA GLU A 127 -2.15 -0.39 7.61
C GLU A 127 -3.59 0.09 7.37
N GLU A 128 -4.51 -0.85 7.20
CA GLU A 128 -5.94 -0.58 7.05
C GLU A 128 -6.62 -0.42 8.41
N THR A 129 -6.24 -1.30 9.33
CA THR A 129 -6.68 -1.30 10.73
C THR A 129 -5.49 -1.61 11.62
N SER A 130 -5.67 -1.52 12.95
CA SER A 130 -4.63 -1.96 13.89
C SER A 130 -4.22 -3.43 13.75
N ASN A 131 -5.05 -4.25 13.08
CA ASN A 131 -4.85 -5.70 12.95
C ASN A 131 -4.39 -6.12 11.55
N ASN A 132 -4.59 -5.27 10.54
CA ASN A 132 -4.33 -5.61 9.14
C ASN A 132 -3.34 -4.63 8.53
N SER A 133 -2.24 -5.16 8.02
CA SER A 133 -1.31 -4.39 7.19
C SER A 133 -0.80 -5.23 6.03
N PHE A 134 -0.47 -4.56 4.95
CA PHE A 134 0.12 -5.16 3.77
C PHE A 134 1.36 -4.38 3.38
N GLU A 135 2.44 -5.06 2.96
CA GLU A 135 3.69 -4.45 2.53
C GLU A 135 4.11 -4.99 1.16
N TYR A 136 4.50 -4.08 0.27
CA TYR A 136 4.95 -4.42 -1.07
C TYR A 136 6.08 -3.48 -1.55
N PRO A 137 7.10 -4.01 -2.26
CA PRO A 137 7.44 -5.43 -2.36
C PRO A 137 7.90 -6.01 -1.03
N VAL A 138 7.91 -7.33 -0.92
CA VAL A 138 8.44 -8.00 0.27
C VAL A 138 9.94 -7.73 0.37
N PRO A 139 10.43 -7.17 1.47
CA PRO A 139 11.86 -6.92 1.65
C PRO A 139 12.68 -8.21 1.53
N ALA A 140 13.84 -8.14 0.89
CA ALA A 140 14.69 -9.31 0.61
C ALA A 140 15.04 -10.12 1.88
N HIS A 141 15.19 -9.47 3.03
CA HIS A 141 15.47 -10.14 4.30
C HIS A 141 14.27 -10.89 4.89
N GLN A 142 13.05 -10.64 4.41
CA GLN A 142 11.82 -11.32 4.83
C GLN A 142 11.41 -12.43 3.84
N GLN A 143 12.07 -12.56 2.70
CA GLN A 143 11.74 -13.58 1.68
C GLN A 143 12.05 -15.03 2.13
N HIS A 144 12.69 -15.21 3.28
CA HIS A 144 13.06 -16.51 3.83
C HIS A 144 12.11 -17.03 4.93
N TYR A 145 10.97 -16.38 5.17
CA TYR A 145 9.94 -16.99 6.01
C TYR A 145 9.24 -18.10 5.19
N PRO A 146 9.47 -19.39 5.52
CA PRO A 146 8.72 -20.45 4.87
C PRO A 146 7.25 -20.26 5.22
N ILE A 147 6.40 -20.09 4.20
CA ILE A 147 4.96 -20.12 4.39
C ILE A 147 4.63 -21.46 5.01
N PRO A 148 4.03 -21.52 6.22
CA PRO A 148 3.61 -22.79 6.79
C PRO A 148 2.70 -23.49 5.76
N GLN A 149 3.09 -24.67 5.31
CA GLN A 149 2.21 -25.49 4.50
C GLN A 149 1.05 -25.87 5.43
N HIS A 150 -0.11 -25.25 5.24
CA HIS A 150 -1.33 -25.74 5.86
C HIS A 150 -1.53 -27.15 5.35
N GLU A 151 -1.27 -28.15 6.22
CA GLU A 151 -1.68 -29.52 5.98
C GLU A 151 -3.16 -29.48 5.61
N LYS A 152 -3.46 -29.92 4.39
CA LYS A 152 -4.84 -30.10 3.97
C LYS A 152 -5.43 -31.10 4.95
N ALA A 153 -6.31 -30.63 5.84
CA ALA A 153 -7.12 -31.52 6.65
C ALA A 153 -7.82 -32.49 5.67
N GLY A 154 -7.50 -33.75 5.77
CA GLY A 154 -8.13 -34.80 4.99
C GLY A 154 -9.64 -34.82 5.26
N PRO A 155 -10.44 -35.31 4.31
CA PRO A 155 -11.89 -35.39 4.53
C PRO A 155 -12.18 -36.35 5.68
N VAL A 156 -12.98 -35.84 6.65
CA VAL A 156 -13.67 -36.64 7.68
C VAL A 156 -14.95 -37.18 7.08
#